data_fd8d8ae569d056afc867a9fa68ec7e5c
#
_entry.id   fd8d8ae569d056afc867a9fa68ec7e5c
#
_cell.length_a   1.000
_cell.length_b   1.000
_cell.length_c   1.000
_cell.angle_alpha   90.00
_cell.angle_beta   90.00
_cell.angle_gamma   90.00
#
_symmetry.space_group_name_H-M   'P 1'
#
loop_
_entity.id
_entity.type
_entity.pdbx_description
1 polymer ?
#
loop_
_entity_poly.entity_id
_entity_poly.type
_entity_poly.pdbx_seq_one_letter_code
_entity_poly.pdbx_strand_id
1 'polypeptide(L)'
;LPILVFLYATCIFSQGITVDNTTNSPAQLVDLLLGNSCVEVSNISVSSTQAVAYFNQNGSSFPISEGIIIRNGVATFTQGPYTGANLSSAVNAPGDAFLQNLSNANWGTSPIVNAEYLEFDFIPLSNSFSFNFLFASNEYGFYQCEFSDVFAFVLTDLSSGISNNLAVIPGTSTPVSVTTIRNSIYNDPSSPNNNCASINPGFFGTYNVGNPTSALNMRGQTVVMNASSAVIPNTPYRIRLVIGDYANSGFDSAVFIAAGSFTTTLDLGNDQIICTGDTVQLDTNLDNTF
;
A
#
# COMPACT_ATOMS: atom_id res chain seq x y z
N LEU A 1 -24.35 -22.61 51.98
CA LEU A 1 -23.16 -22.85 51.15
C LEU A 1 -22.92 -21.60 50.32
N PRO A 2 -21.82 -20.81 50.46
CA PRO A 2 -21.57 -19.66 49.62
C PRO A 2 -21.05 -20.14 48.25
N ILE A 3 -21.75 -19.69 47.20
CA ILE A 3 -21.30 -19.90 45.80
C ILE A 3 -20.20 -18.88 45.52
N LEU A 4 -18.98 -19.37 45.36
CA LEU A 4 -17.82 -18.56 44.95
C LEU A 4 -17.90 -18.39 43.41
N VAL A 5 -18.27 -17.21 42.92
CA VAL A 5 -18.25 -16.88 41.53
C VAL A 5 -16.84 -16.44 41.18
N PHE A 6 -16.08 -17.26 40.42
CA PHE A 6 -14.81 -16.87 39.81
C PHE A 6 -15.09 -16.02 38.58
N LEU A 7 -14.86 -14.71 38.68
CA LEU A 7 -14.75 -13.84 37.50
C LEU A 7 -13.37 -14.10 36.88
N TYR A 8 -13.36 -14.80 35.75
CA TYR A 8 -12.18 -14.82 34.87
C TYR A 8 -12.12 -13.50 34.12
N ALA A 9 -11.23 -12.62 34.53
CA ALA A 9 -10.83 -11.48 33.71
C ALA A 9 -9.96 -12.03 32.56
N THR A 10 -10.53 -12.19 31.36
CA THR A 10 -9.73 -12.40 30.15
C THR A 10 -9.06 -11.08 29.82
N CYS A 11 -7.75 -10.96 30.04
CA CYS A 11 -6.97 -9.90 29.45
C CYS A 11 -7.00 -10.09 27.91
N ILE A 12 -7.85 -9.33 27.24
CA ILE A 12 -7.83 -9.22 25.78
C ILE A 12 -6.60 -8.35 25.47
N PHE A 13 -5.45 -8.97 25.23
CA PHE A 13 -4.34 -8.27 24.61
C PHE A 13 -4.78 -7.94 23.17
N SER A 14 -4.82 -6.66 22.82
CA SER A 14 -4.98 -6.29 21.43
C SER A 14 -3.80 -6.85 20.63
N GLN A 15 -4.12 -7.68 19.66
CA GLN A 15 -3.13 -8.23 18.74
C GLN A 15 -2.86 -7.17 17.66
N GLY A 16 -1.58 -6.91 17.40
CA GLY A 16 -1.16 -6.15 16.21
C GLY A 16 -1.07 -7.08 15.00
N ILE A 17 -0.84 -6.50 13.83
CA ILE A 17 -0.52 -7.29 12.63
C ILE A 17 0.75 -8.11 12.86
N THR A 18 0.88 -9.21 12.13
CA THR A 18 2.15 -9.92 11.97
C THR A 18 2.77 -9.58 10.62
N VAL A 19 4.09 -9.54 10.56
CA VAL A 19 4.86 -9.31 9.33
C VAL A 19 5.92 -10.40 9.22
N ASP A 20 5.94 -11.10 8.08
CA ASP A 20 6.88 -12.18 7.80
C ASP A 20 7.63 -11.90 6.49
N ASN A 21 8.95 -11.70 6.62
CA ASN A 21 9.85 -11.44 5.50
C ASN A 21 10.72 -12.66 5.15
N THR A 22 10.40 -13.85 5.66
CA THR A 22 11.23 -15.05 5.54
C THR A 22 10.57 -16.21 4.78
N THR A 23 9.26 -16.34 4.88
CA THR A 23 8.54 -17.52 4.38
C THR A 23 8.24 -17.44 2.88
N ASN A 24 7.87 -16.24 2.39
CA ASN A 24 7.42 -16.08 1.01
C ASN A 24 8.56 -15.59 0.10
N SER A 25 8.75 -16.25 -1.04
CA SER A 25 9.58 -15.75 -2.13
C SER A 25 8.92 -14.55 -2.81
N PRO A 26 9.69 -13.71 -3.57
CA PRO A 26 9.10 -12.62 -4.34
C PRO A 26 7.97 -13.05 -5.29
N ALA A 27 8.09 -14.22 -5.91
CA ALA A 27 7.03 -14.78 -6.77
C ALA A 27 5.75 -15.08 -5.97
N GLN A 28 5.86 -15.70 -4.80
CA GLN A 28 4.71 -15.97 -3.94
C GLN A 28 4.05 -14.69 -3.41
N LEU A 29 4.82 -13.61 -3.17
CA LEU A 29 4.25 -12.31 -2.81
C LEU A 29 3.45 -11.70 -3.97
N VAL A 30 3.92 -11.85 -5.22
CA VAL A 30 3.17 -11.41 -6.40
C VAL A 30 1.92 -12.26 -6.60
N ASP A 31 2.03 -13.60 -6.49
CA ASP A 31 0.87 -14.51 -6.57
C ASP A 31 -0.20 -14.16 -5.52
N LEU A 32 0.22 -13.77 -4.32
CA LEU A 32 -0.68 -13.32 -3.27
C LEU A 32 -1.46 -12.05 -3.66
N LEU A 33 -0.82 -11.09 -4.31
CA LEU A 33 -1.48 -9.87 -4.80
C LEU A 33 -2.49 -10.17 -5.90
N LEU A 34 -2.11 -11.04 -6.81
CA LEU A 34 -2.93 -11.41 -7.98
C LEU A 34 -4.11 -12.29 -7.59
N GLY A 35 -3.97 -13.09 -6.53
CA GLY A 35 -5.00 -14.03 -6.10
C GLY A 35 -5.34 -15.03 -7.21
N ASN A 36 -6.62 -15.09 -7.60
CA ASN A 36 -7.12 -15.98 -8.66
C ASN A 36 -7.17 -15.29 -10.06
N SER A 37 -6.49 -14.16 -10.24
CA SER A 37 -6.44 -13.51 -11.55
C SER A 37 -5.63 -14.36 -12.54
N CYS A 38 -6.18 -14.57 -13.74
CA CYS A 38 -5.48 -15.29 -14.82
C CYS A 38 -4.52 -14.32 -15.56
N VAL A 39 -3.62 -13.66 -14.85
CA VAL A 39 -2.67 -12.70 -15.43
C VAL A 39 -1.32 -13.38 -15.62
N GLU A 40 -0.76 -13.28 -16.82
CA GLU A 40 0.61 -13.74 -17.08
C GLU A 40 1.59 -12.75 -16.42
N VAL A 41 2.55 -13.27 -15.63
CA VAL A 41 3.53 -12.48 -14.88
C VAL A 41 4.94 -12.91 -15.23
N SER A 42 5.84 -11.92 -15.34
CA SER A 42 7.26 -12.16 -15.59
C SER A 42 8.12 -11.07 -14.94
N ASN A 43 9.44 -11.25 -14.99
CA ASN A 43 10.44 -10.25 -14.55
C ASN A 43 10.24 -9.73 -13.12
N ILE A 44 9.85 -10.63 -12.19
CA ILE A 44 9.64 -10.26 -10.78
C ILE A 44 10.97 -9.88 -10.13
N SER A 45 10.99 -8.75 -9.46
CA SER A 45 12.15 -8.20 -8.77
C SER A 45 11.75 -7.49 -7.48
N VAL A 46 12.57 -7.62 -6.44
CA VAL A 46 12.46 -6.88 -5.17
C VAL A 46 13.80 -6.22 -4.84
N SER A 47 13.76 -5.07 -4.20
CA SER A 47 14.95 -4.37 -3.70
C SER A 47 15.60 -5.12 -2.53
N SER A 48 14.78 -5.51 -1.55
CA SER A 48 15.22 -6.20 -0.35
C SER A 48 14.10 -7.05 0.25
N THR A 49 14.44 -8.27 0.67
CA THR A 49 13.54 -9.12 1.45
C THR A 49 13.33 -8.63 2.90
N GLN A 50 14.12 -7.65 3.37
CA GLN A 50 13.88 -7.03 4.68
C GLN A 50 12.78 -5.96 4.61
N ALA A 51 12.63 -5.32 3.47
CA ALA A 51 11.72 -4.21 3.24
C ALA A 51 10.37 -4.65 2.64
N VAL A 52 10.36 -5.73 1.86
CA VAL A 52 9.17 -6.29 1.19
C VAL A 52 8.81 -7.61 1.87
N ALA A 53 7.58 -7.70 2.39
CA ALA A 53 7.17 -8.83 3.23
C ALA A 53 5.68 -9.15 3.10
N TYR A 54 5.30 -10.32 3.55
CA TYR A 54 3.91 -10.69 3.81
C TYR A 54 3.43 -10.06 5.13
N PHE A 55 2.17 -9.64 5.21
CA PHE A 55 1.52 -9.31 6.47
C PHE A 55 0.17 -9.99 6.62
N ASN A 56 -0.24 -10.21 7.87
CA ASN A 56 -1.56 -10.71 8.23
C ASN A 56 -2.14 -9.87 9.37
N GLN A 57 -3.44 -9.58 9.29
CA GLN A 57 -4.19 -8.82 10.31
C GLN A 57 -4.08 -9.42 11.71
N ASN A 58 -3.94 -10.75 11.81
CA ASN A 58 -3.75 -11.46 13.10
C ASN A 58 -4.85 -11.14 14.15
N GLY A 59 -6.10 -10.99 13.71
CA GLY A 59 -7.21 -10.62 14.59
C GLY A 59 -7.18 -9.21 15.16
N SER A 60 -6.28 -8.34 14.66
CA SER A 60 -6.23 -6.93 15.03
C SER A 60 -7.36 -6.12 14.37
N SER A 61 -7.43 -4.82 14.68
CA SER A 61 -8.35 -3.88 14.03
C SER A 61 -7.86 -3.34 12.69
N PHE A 62 -6.78 -3.91 12.12
CA PHE A 62 -6.25 -3.45 10.84
C PHE A 62 -7.26 -3.72 9.71
N PRO A 63 -7.52 -2.75 8.81
CA PRO A 63 -8.63 -2.87 7.86
C PRO A 63 -8.37 -3.79 6.66
N ILE A 64 -7.15 -4.30 6.49
CA ILE A 64 -6.78 -5.26 5.44
C ILE A 64 -6.42 -6.58 6.11
N SER A 65 -7.06 -7.68 5.70
CA SER A 65 -6.89 -8.99 6.33
C SER A 65 -5.48 -9.56 6.15
N GLU A 66 -4.94 -9.47 4.95
CA GLU A 66 -3.60 -9.92 4.59
C GLU A 66 -3.14 -9.30 3.28
N GLY A 67 -1.86 -9.39 2.99
CA GLY A 67 -1.28 -8.84 1.77
C GLY A 67 0.23 -8.68 1.85
N ILE A 68 0.76 -7.74 1.08
CA ILE A 68 2.17 -7.36 1.14
C ILE A 68 2.35 -5.99 1.77
N ILE A 69 3.48 -5.82 2.45
CA ILE A 69 3.97 -4.54 2.95
C ILE A 69 5.28 -4.21 2.25
N ILE A 70 5.44 -2.94 1.89
CA ILE A 70 6.71 -2.36 1.45
C ILE A 70 7.01 -1.18 2.37
N ARG A 71 8.16 -1.19 3.06
CA ARG A 71 8.62 -0.14 3.97
C ARG A 71 9.99 0.36 3.50
N ASN A 72 10.24 1.67 3.56
CA ASN A 72 11.58 2.24 3.29
C ASN A 72 12.57 1.97 4.42
N GLY A 73 12.41 0.84 5.08
CA GLY A 73 13.20 0.27 6.16
C GLY A 73 12.81 -1.17 6.43
N VAL A 74 13.03 -1.65 7.64
CA VAL A 74 12.76 -3.04 8.04
C VAL A 74 11.26 -3.27 8.23
N ALA A 75 10.62 -4.03 7.36
CA ALA A 75 9.17 -4.26 7.36
C ALA A 75 8.63 -4.84 8.68
N THR A 76 9.36 -5.76 9.32
CA THR A 76 8.94 -6.38 10.58
C THR A 76 8.84 -5.40 11.76
N PHE A 77 9.46 -4.22 11.67
CA PHE A 77 9.34 -3.16 12.68
C PHE A 77 7.96 -2.49 12.68
N THR A 78 7.14 -2.78 11.67
CA THR A 78 5.75 -2.28 11.57
C THR A 78 4.76 -3.09 12.42
N GLN A 79 5.15 -4.26 12.92
CA GLN A 79 4.27 -5.09 13.77
C GLN A 79 3.81 -4.29 14.99
N GLY A 80 2.49 -4.28 15.24
CA GLY A 80 1.88 -3.56 16.35
C GLY A 80 1.93 -4.28 17.69
N PRO A 81 1.47 -3.66 18.77
CA PRO A 81 0.95 -2.29 18.83
C PRO A 81 2.04 -1.21 18.78
N TYR A 82 1.63 0.06 18.70
CA TYR A 82 2.54 1.21 18.70
C TYR A 82 3.30 1.31 20.02
N THR A 83 4.62 1.31 19.92
CA THR A 83 5.52 1.38 21.10
C THR A 83 6.37 2.66 21.12
N GLY A 84 6.42 3.40 20.01
CA GLY A 84 7.35 4.53 19.85
C GLY A 84 8.79 4.11 19.59
N ALA A 85 9.08 2.81 19.46
CA ALA A 85 10.39 2.28 19.08
C ALA A 85 10.40 1.85 17.62
N ASN A 86 11.61 1.73 17.03
CA ASN A 86 11.80 1.25 15.65
C ASN A 86 11.07 2.11 14.59
N LEU A 87 10.97 3.41 14.86
CA LEU A 87 10.31 4.36 13.96
C LEU A 87 11.16 4.67 12.73
N SER A 88 12.45 4.43 12.80
CA SER A 88 13.43 4.62 11.74
C SER A 88 14.29 3.37 11.60
N SER A 89 14.61 3.01 10.37
CA SER A 89 15.55 1.94 10.03
C SER A 89 16.07 2.16 8.61
N ALA A 90 17.21 1.60 8.27
CA ALA A 90 17.76 1.70 6.93
C ALA A 90 18.11 0.32 6.40
N VAL A 91 17.80 0.08 5.14
CA VAL A 91 18.20 -1.11 4.40
C VAL A 91 19.35 -0.77 3.44
N ASN A 92 19.75 0.51 3.42
CA ASN A 92 20.84 1.07 2.61
C ASN A 92 20.63 0.91 1.10
N ALA A 93 19.38 0.95 0.64
CA ALA A 93 19.07 0.98 -0.77
C ALA A 93 19.39 2.35 -1.40
N PRO A 94 19.72 2.40 -2.69
CA PRO A 94 19.88 3.67 -3.40
C PRO A 94 18.55 4.45 -3.46
N GLY A 95 18.60 5.69 -3.95
CA GLY A 95 17.40 6.45 -4.31
C GLY A 95 16.76 5.93 -5.60
N ASP A 96 15.57 6.44 -5.91
CA ASP A 96 14.80 6.10 -7.11
C ASP A 96 14.54 7.34 -7.96
N ALA A 97 14.81 7.26 -9.26
CA ALA A 97 14.70 8.40 -10.16
C ALA A 97 13.25 8.86 -10.38
N PHE A 98 12.28 7.92 -10.39
CA PHE A 98 10.86 8.29 -10.52
C PHE A 98 10.37 9.02 -9.28
N LEU A 99 10.68 8.50 -8.08
CA LEU A 99 10.35 9.15 -6.82
C LEU A 99 11.04 10.51 -6.70
N GLN A 100 12.29 10.65 -7.14
CA GLN A 100 12.98 11.94 -7.13
C GLN A 100 12.27 12.96 -8.03
N ASN A 101 11.87 12.59 -9.24
CA ASN A 101 11.12 13.47 -10.14
C ASN A 101 9.75 13.83 -9.55
N LEU A 102 9.05 12.87 -8.94
CA LEU A 102 7.77 13.09 -8.28
C LEU A 102 7.92 14.07 -7.11
N SER A 103 8.97 13.91 -6.29
CA SER A 103 9.32 14.79 -5.19
C SER A 103 9.63 16.21 -5.67
N ASN A 104 10.48 16.34 -6.68
CA ASN A 104 10.86 17.63 -7.26
C ASN A 104 9.65 18.43 -7.77
N ALA A 105 8.64 17.73 -8.29
CA ALA A 105 7.42 18.34 -8.80
C ALA A 105 6.43 18.77 -7.71
N ASN A 106 6.46 18.16 -6.52
CA ASN A 106 5.41 18.32 -5.51
C ASN A 106 5.90 18.87 -4.17
N TRP A 107 7.12 18.56 -3.73
CA TRP A 107 7.57 18.84 -2.36
C TRP A 107 8.91 19.56 -2.28
N GLY A 108 9.85 19.25 -3.16
CA GLY A 108 11.18 19.88 -3.18
C GLY A 108 12.27 18.95 -3.71
N THR A 109 13.50 19.45 -3.73
CA THR A 109 14.63 18.82 -4.42
C THR A 109 15.57 18.04 -3.49
N SER A 110 15.17 17.79 -2.24
CA SER A 110 15.96 16.94 -1.34
C SER A 110 16.07 15.52 -1.90
N PRO A 111 17.18 14.82 -1.66
CA PRO A 111 17.41 13.51 -2.23
C PRO A 111 16.40 12.49 -1.71
N ILE A 112 16.01 11.55 -2.58
CA ILE A 112 15.34 10.32 -2.18
C ILE A 112 16.43 9.29 -1.88
N VAL A 113 16.33 8.64 -0.71
CA VAL A 113 17.24 7.57 -0.27
C VAL A 113 16.42 6.35 0.18
N ASN A 114 17.08 5.21 0.41
CA ASN A 114 16.44 3.96 0.85
C ASN A 114 15.17 3.61 0.06
N ALA A 115 15.23 3.66 -1.27
CA ALA A 115 14.09 3.33 -2.12
C ALA A 115 13.91 1.82 -2.20
N GLU A 116 12.82 1.33 -1.64
CA GLU A 116 12.47 -0.07 -1.58
C GLU A 116 11.29 -0.37 -2.50
N TYR A 117 11.32 -1.51 -3.20
CA TYR A 117 10.31 -1.81 -4.21
C TYR A 117 10.02 -3.30 -4.39
N LEU A 118 8.83 -3.56 -4.92
CA LEU A 118 8.45 -4.77 -5.64
C LEU A 118 8.06 -4.36 -7.07
N GLU A 119 8.61 -5.05 -8.06
CA GLU A 119 8.37 -4.80 -9.48
C GLU A 119 8.08 -6.11 -10.21
N PHE A 120 7.15 -6.08 -11.15
CA PHE A 120 6.91 -7.20 -12.07
C PHE A 120 6.25 -6.71 -13.37
N ASP A 121 6.41 -7.50 -14.43
CA ASP A 121 5.71 -7.32 -15.69
C ASP A 121 4.47 -8.19 -15.71
N PHE A 122 3.40 -7.70 -16.34
CA PHE A 122 2.15 -8.43 -16.50
C PHE A 122 1.46 -8.10 -17.82
N ILE A 123 0.63 -9.05 -18.29
CA ILE A 123 -0.20 -8.88 -19.48
C ILE A 123 -1.66 -8.94 -19.02
N PRO A 124 -2.40 -7.81 -19.01
CA PRO A 124 -3.81 -7.79 -18.61
C PRO A 124 -4.69 -8.45 -19.68
N LEU A 125 -5.70 -9.20 -19.24
CA LEU A 125 -6.74 -9.78 -20.11
C LEU A 125 -7.99 -8.89 -20.20
N SER A 126 -8.01 -7.76 -19.49
CA SER A 126 -9.13 -6.81 -19.44
C SER A 126 -8.65 -5.41 -19.72
N ASN A 127 -9.60 -4.48 -19.91
CA ASN A 127 -9.34 -3.08 -20.21
C ASN A 127 -9.07 -2.20 -18.98
N SER A 128 -9.08 -2.78 -17.78
CA SER A 128 -8.76 -2.08 -16.54
C SER A 128 -8.24 -3.04 -15.47
N PHE A 129 -7.48 -2.50 -14.52
CA PHE A 129 -7.15 -3.19 -13.28
C PHE A 129 -7.19 -2.25 -12.10
N SER A 130 -7.34 -2.80 -10.90
CA SER A 130 -7.29 -2.05 -9.66
C SER A 130 -6.78 -2.91 -8.51
N PHE A 131 -6.31 -2.25 -7.45
CA PHE A 131 -5.96 -2.88 -6.19
C PHE A 131 -6.16 -1.94 -5.01
N ASN A 132 -6.38 -2.53 -3.83
CA ASN A 132 -6.59 -1.79 -2.60
C ASN A 132 -5.27 -1.62 -1.84
N PHE A 133 -5.04 -0.42 -1.32
CA PHE A 133 -3.85 -0.10 -0.55
C PHE A 133 -4.15 0.82 0.64
N LEU A 134 -3.19 0.86 1.57
CA LEU A 134 -3.18 1.75 2.71
C LEU A 134 -1.75 2.27 2.90
N PHE A 135 -1.60 3.58 3.16
CA PHE A 135 -0.34 4.21 3.49
C PHE A 135 -0.25 4.48 4.98
N ALA A 136 0.90 4.17 5.60
CA ALA A 136 1.19 4.45 6.99
C ALA A 136 2.56 5.14 7.11
N SER A 137 2.72 6.05 8.09
CA SER A 137 3.96 6.79 8.27
C SER A 137 4.22 7.12 9.73
N ASN A 138 5.50 7.13 10.08
CA ASN A 138 5.99 7.65 11.36
C ASN A 138 6.14 9.17 11.37
N GLU A 139 5.97 9.86 10.26
CA GLU A 139 5.99 11.32 10.18
C GLU A 139 4.68 11.97 10.64
N TYR A 140 3.57 11.23 10.70
CA TYR A 140 2.31 11.74 11.22
C TYR A 140 2.46 12.28 12.65
N GLY A 141 1.78 13.38 12.92
CA GLY A 141 1.84 14.10 14.17
C GLY A 141 3.02 15.07 14.21
N PHE A 142 4.22 14.59 14.53
CA PHE A 142 5.38 15.45 14.78
C PHE A 142 5.89 16.16 13.52
N TYR A 143 5.96 15.47 12.38
CA TYR A 143 6.48 16.02 11.12
C TYR A 143 5.43 16.24 10.04
N GLN A 144 4.16 15.97 10.30
CA GLN A 144 3.10 16.00 9.27
C GLN A 144 2.92 17.36 8.57
N CYS A 145 3.49 18.44 9.13
CA CYS A 145 3.41 19.77 8.53
C CYS A 145 4.52 20.06 7.52
N GLU A 146 5.60 19.28 7.51
CA GLU A 146 6.81 19.59 6.73
C GLU A 146 7.31 18.46 5.86
N PHE A 147 7.30 17.24 6.40
CA PHE A 147 7.96 16.10 5.76
C PHE A 147 6.96 15.03 5.33
N SER A 148 7.31 14.32 4.32
CA SER A 148 6.66 13.09 3.90
C SER A 148 7.62 12.27 3.05
N ASP A 149 7.78 11.03 3.40
CA ASP A 149 8.34 10.04 2.48
C ASP A 149 7.50 9.96 1.22
N VAL A 150 8.14 9.54 0.15
CA VAL A 150 7.55 9.50 -1.18
C VAL A 150 7.31 8.06 -1.60
N PHE A 151 6.11 7.76 -2.07
CA PHE A 151 5.84 6.47 -2.70
C PHE A 151 5.06 6.64 -4.00
N ALA A 152 5.16 5.63 -4.86
CA ALA A 152 4.46 5.58 -6.12
C ALA A 152 4.09 4.15 -6.49
N PHE A 153 3.00 4.00 -7.21
CA PHE A 153 2.66 2.80 -7.97
C PHE A 153 2.81 3.12 -9.45
N VAL A 154 4.01 2.88 -9.96
CA VAL A 154 4.40 3.26 -11.32
C VAL A 154 3.94 2.19 -12.29
N LEU A 155 2.89 2.49 -13.05
CA LEU A 155 2.47 1.68 -14.17
C LEU A 155 3.15 2.18 -15.44
N THR A 156 3.89 1.31 -16.11
CA THR A 156 4.57 1.60 -17.38
C THR A 156 4.01 0.71 -18.48
N ASP A 157 3.48 1.30 -19.54
CA ASP A 157 3.21 0.60 -20.78
C ASP A 157 4.55 0.30 -21.47
N LEU A 158 4.92 -0.97 -21.57
CA LEU A 158 6.21 -1.39 -22.14
C LEU A 158 6.29 -1.21 -23.66
N SER A 159 5.16 -1.03 -24.33
CA SER A 159 5.11 -0.78 -25.77
C SER A 159 5.41 0.68 -26.11
N SER A 160 4.93 1.62 -25.30
CA SER A 160 5.10 3.06 -25.50
C SER A 160 6.18 3.69 -24.63
N GLY A 161 6.54 3.04 -23.52
CA GLY A 161 7.45 3.58 -22.50
C GLY A 161 6.80 4.65 -21.60
N ILE A 162 5.48 4.89 -21.70
CA ILE A 162 4.77 5.88 -20.89
C ILE A 162 4.52 5.33 -19.51
N SER A 163 4.87 6.11 -18.48
CA SER A 163 4.70 5.75 -17.07
C SER A 163 3.76 6.73 -16.36
N ASN A 164 2.88 6.19 -15.49
CA ASN A 164 1.95 6.96 -14.68
C ASN A 164 2.02 6.51 -13.21
N ASN A 165 1.84 7.45 -12.28
CA ASN A 165 1.67 7.13 -10.86
C ASN A 165 0.20 6.87 -10.54
N LEU A 166 -0.11 5.71 -9.97
CA LEU A 166 -1.46 5.34 -9.54
C LEU A 166 -1.69 5.57 -8.03
N ALA A 167 -0.63 5.87 -7.26
CA ALA A 167 -0.71 6.18 -5.83
C ALA A 167 -1.17 7.63 -5.63
N VAL A 168 -2.40 7.90 -6.02
CA VAL A 168 -3.02 9.23 -5.92
C VAL A 168 -4.28 9.18 -5.04
N ILE A 169 -4.64 10.33 -4.48
CA ILE A 169 -5.89 10.47 -3.72
C ILE A 169 -7.06 10.22 -4.68
N PRO A 170 -7.99 9.31 -4.35
CA PRO A 170 -9.09 8.93 -5.24
C PRO A 170 -9.84 10.12 -5.82
N GLY A 171 -10.04 10.11 -7.14
CA GLY A 171 -10.70 11.17 -7.89
C GLY A 171 -9.83 12.40 -8.18
N THR A 172 -8.52 12.35 -7.91
CA THR A 172 -7.56 13.43 -8.16
C THR A 172 -6.30 12.92 -8.82
N SER A 173 -5.39 13.85 -9.21
CA SER A 173 -4.01 13.54 -9.60
C SER A 173 -2.99 13.81 -8.48
N THR A 174 -3.44 14.14 -7.28
CA THR A 174 -2.56 14.49 -6.16
C THR A 174 -1.94 13.22 -5.56
N PRO A 175 -0.61 13.10 -5.50
CA PRO A 175 0.04 11.96 -4.88
C PRO A 175 -0.33 11.84 -3.40
N VAL A 176 -0.48 10.60 -2.92
CA VAL A 176 -0.70 10.31 -1.51
C VAL A 176 0.59 10.53 -0.73
N SER A 177 0.52 11.27 0.36
CA SER A 177 1.63 11.54 1.27
C SER A 177 1.11 12.03 2.62
N VAL A 178 1.96 12.14 3.62
CA VAL A 178 1.62 12.75 4.92
C VAL A 178 1.18 14.20 4.74
N THR A 179 1.83 14.95 3.86
CA THR A 179 1.52 16.37 3.63
C THR A 179 0.26 16.60 2.80
N THR A 180 -0.22 15.61 2.06
CA THR A 180 -1.46 15.68 1.25
C THR A 180 -2.67 15.01 1.91
N ILE A 181 -2.43 14.15 2.92
CA ILE A 181 -3.48 13.55 3.77
C ILE A 181 -3.07 13.73 5.22
N ARG A 182 -3.69 14.67 5.94
CA ARG A 182 -3.42 14.91 7.36
C ARG A 182 -4.61 15.54 8.07
N ASN A 183 -4.65 15.35 9.40
CA ASN A 183 -5.64 15.99 10.25
C ASN A 183 -4.93 16.84 11.32
N SER A 184 -5.24 18.13 11.37
CA SER A 184 -4.60 19.10 12.26
C SER A 184 -4.83 18.83 13.76
N ILE A 185 -5.84 18.02 14.13
CA ILE A 185 -6.05 17.63 15.53
C ILE A 185 -4.90 16.77 16.09
N TYR A 186 -4.08 16.19 15.23
CA TYR A 186 -2.91 15.38 15.58
C TYR A 186 -1.59 16.15 15.44
N ASN A 187 -1.61 17.44 15.14
CA ASN A 187 -0.40 18.25 15.17
C ASN A 187 0.26 18.15 16.56
N ASP A 188 1.50 17.67 16.61
CA ASP A 188 2.21 17.48 17.86
C ASP A 188 2.72 18.84 18.40
N PRO A 189 2.25 19.30 19.56
CA PRO A 189 2.62 20.62 20.09
C PRO A 189 4.11 20.75 20.43
N SER A 190 4.84 19.64 20.52
CA SER A 190 6.30 19.64 20.72
C SER A 190 7.10 19.83 19.43
N SER A 191 6.45 19.72 18.26
CA SER A 191 7.09 19.97 16.97
C SER A 191 7.30 21.48 16.77
N PRO A 192 8.45 21.90 16.22
CA PRO A 192 8.69 23.32 15.90
C PRO A 192 7.72 23.86 14.84
N ASN A 193 7.19 23.02 13.96
CA ASN A 193 6.27 23.36 12.88
C ASN A 193 4.96 22.59 13.02
N ASN A 194 4.18 22.94 14.04
CA ASN A 194 2.99 22.20 14.45
C ASN A 194 1.66 22.91 14.12
N ASN A 195 1.67 23.89 13.22
CA ASN A 195 0.48 24.70 12.93
C ASN A 195 0.07 24.62 11.46
N CYS A 196 -0.12 23.41 10.96
CA CYS A 196 -0.68 23.23 9.63
C CYS A 196 -2.16 22.84 9.65
N ALA A 197 -2.89 23.31 8.64
CA ALA A 197 -4.29 22.95 8.46
C ALA A 197 -4.44 21.46 8.05
N SER A 198 -5.59 20.91 8.34
CA SER A 198 -5.99 19.62 7.76
C SER A 198 -6.03 19.69 6.25
N ILE A 199 -5.53 18.64 5.59
CA ILE A 199 -5.64 18.45 4.13
C ILE A 199 -6.21 17.06 3.90
N ASN A 200 -7.28 16.96 3.12
CA ASN A 200 -7.97 15.71 2.81
C ASN A 200 -8.21 14.80 4.04
N PRO A 201 -8.71 15.35 5.18
CA PRO A 201 -8.77 14.61 6.44
C PRO A 201 -9.72 13.41 6.40
N GLY A 202 -10.63 13.34 5.42
CA GLY A 202 -11.50 12.18 5.20
C GLY A 202 -10.76 10.92 4.72
N PHE A 203 -9.52 11.07 4.22
CA PHE A 203 -8.65 9.94 3.87
C PHE A 203 -7.65 9.58 4.99
N PHE A 204 -7.55 10.38 6.05
CA PHE A 204 -6.80 10.01 7.24
C PHE A 204 -7.61 9.00 8.06
N GLY A 205 -7.00 7.87 8.40
CA GLY A 205 -7.67 6.78 9.11
C GLY A 205 -7.44 6.83 10.62
N THR A 206 -6.29 6.36 11.08
CA THR A 206 -6.02 6.17 12.51
C THR A 206 -4.71 6.82 12.93
N TYR A 207 -4.72 7.48 14.09
CA TYR A 207 -3.54 7.95 14.79
C TYR A 207 -3.22 7.00 15.95
N ASN A 208 -2.03 6.42 15.97
CA ASN A 208 -1.69 5.31 16.85
C ASN A 208 -0.91 5.75 18.11
N VAL A 209 -0.39 6.98 18.16
CA VAL A 209 0.36 7.47 19.34
C VAL A 209 -0.55 7.51 20.55
N GLY A 210 -0.11 6.85 21.62
CA GLY A 210 -0.91 6.73 22.85
C GLY A 210 -2.05 5.71 22.78
N ASN A 211 -2.19 4.96 21.67
CA ASN A 211 -3.17 3.90 21.52
C ASN A 211 -2.53 2.52 21.80
N PRO A 212 -2.73 1.93 23.00
CA PRO A 212 -2.12 0.64 23.37
C PRO A 212 -2.75 -0.55 22.61
N THR A 213 -3.83 -0.31 21.85
CA THR A 213 -4.54 -1.34 21.07
C THR A 213 -4.38 -1.11 19.55
N SER A 214 -3.42 -0.28 19.15
CA SER A 214 -3.14 -0.04 17.73
C SER A 214 -2.71 -1.31 17.01
N ALA A 215 -3.16 -1.45 15.76
CA ALA A 215 -2.78 -2.58 14.93
C ALA A 215 -1.34 -2.49 14.41
N LEU A 216 -0.80 -1.28 14.27
CA LEU A 216 0.51 -1.00 13.70
C LEU A 216 1.43 -0.31 14.69
N ASN A 217 2.74 -0.60 14.60
CA ASN A 217 3.79 0.20 15.20
C ASN A 217 4.24 1.32 14.25
N MET A 218 3.27 2.14 13.83
CA MET A 218 3.47 3.38 13.06
C MET A 218 2.60 4.48 13.64
N ARG A 219 3.05 5.75 13.56
CA ARG A 219 2.36 6.88 14.22
C ARG A 219 0.96 7.15 13.67
N GLY A 220 0.77 6.96 12.35
CA GLY A 220 -0.53 7.16 11.71
C GLY A 220 -0.66 6.45 10.39
N GLN A 221 -1.90 6.34 9.93
CA GLN A 221 -2.24 5.66 8.69
C GLN A 221 -3.44 6.29 8.01
N THR A 222 -3.57 6.09 6.70
CA THR A 222 -4.75 6.45 5.92
C THR A 222 -5.88 5.44 6.09
N VAL A 223 -7.05 5.73 5.53
CA VAL A 223 -8.05 4.71 5.22
C VAL A 223 -7.55 3.83 4.07
N VAL A 224 -8.22 2.70 3.82
CA VAL A 224 -7.98 1.92 2.60
C VAL A 224 -8.45 2.73 1.40
N MET A 225 -7.57 2.84 0.39
CA MET A 225 -7.83 3.50 -0.89
C MET A 225 -7.70 2.50 -2.02
N ASN A 226 -8.24 2.86 -3.19
CA ASN A 226 -8.13 2.04 -4.40
C ASN A 226 -7.25 2.76 -5.43
N ALA A 227 -6.26 2.06 -5.96
CA ALA A 227 -5.49 2.45 -7.12
C ALA A 227 -6.06 1.73 -8.35
N SER A 228 -6.31 2.44 -9.43
CA SER A 228 -6.87 1.87 -10.65
C SER A 228 -6.32 2.53 -11.91
N SER A 229 -6.30 1.78 -13.00
CA SER A 229 -5.92 2.29 -14.32
C SER A 229 -6.69 1.58 -15.42
N ALA A 230 -6.99 2.31 -16.50
CA ALA A 230 -7.28 1.70 -17.77
C ALA A 230 -5.99 1.11 -18.34
N VAL A 231 -6.10 -0.06 -18.97
CA VAL A 231 -5.03 -0.78 -19.67
C VAL A 231 -5.57 -1.33 -20.98
N ILE A 232 -4.68 -1.68 -21.89
CA ILE A 232 -5.05 -2.30 -23.16
C ILE A 232 -4.83 -3.81 -23.00
N PRO A 233 -5.86 -4.66 -23.20
CA PRO A 233 -5.70 -6.10 -23.14
C PRO A 233 -4.60 -6.62 -24.05
N ASN A 234 -3.93 -7.68 -23.66
CA ASN A 234 -2.81 -8.31 -24.38
C ASN A 234 -1.60 -7.37 -24.65
N THR A 235 -1.52 -6.25 -23.95
CA THR A 235 -0.36 -5.34 -24.01
C THR A 235 0.49 -5.53 -22.75
N PRO A 236 1.83 -5.68 -22.86
CA PRO A 236 2.68 -5.85 -21.69
C PRO A 236 2.84 -4.56 -20.91
N TYR A 237 2.64 -4.63 -19.60
CA TYR A 237 2.86 -3.55 -18.64
C TYR A 237 3.86 -3.95 -17.57
N ARG A 238 4.54 -2.96 -17.02
CA ARG A 238 5.31 -3.09 -15.77
C ARG A 238 4.62 -2.34 -14.67
N ILE A 239 4.43 -2.97 -13.52
CA ILE A 239 4.07 -2.29 -12.29
C ILE A 239 5.27 -2.30 -11.32
N ARG A 240 5.64 -1.11 -10.82
CA ARG A 240 6.65 -0.92 -9.78
C ARG A 240 6.02 -0.23 -8.59
N LEU A 241 5.90 -0.96 -7.50
CA LEU A 241 5.42 -0.49 -6.21
C LEU A 241 6.65 -0.04 -5.43
N VAL A 242 6.86 1.27 -5.24
CA VAL A 242 8.11 1.81 -4.71
C VAL A 242 7.87 2.89 -3.66
N ILE A 243 8.67 2.86 -2.58
CA ILE A 243 8.66 3.84 -1.50
C ILE A 243 10.09 4.23 -1.14
N GLY A 244 10.35 5.47 -0.77
CA GLY A 244 11.68 5.94 -0.38
C GLY A 244 11.61 7.10 0.60
N ASP A 245 12.67 7.24 1.40
CA ASP A 245 12.83 8.33 2.35
C ASP A 245 13.10 9.65 1.63
N TYR A 246 12.46 10.72 2.08
CA TYR A 246 12.72 12.09 1.63
C TYR A 246 13.73 12.78 2.54
N ALA A 247 14.80 13.25 1.96
CA ALA A 247 15.89 14.00 2.59
C ALA A 247 16.82 13.21 3.53
N ASN A 248 16.31 12.30 4.34
CA ASN A 248 17.09 11.49 5.27
C ASN A 248 16.34 10.21 5.65
N SER A 249 17.01 9.25 6.27
CA SER A 249 16.49 7.93 6.65
C SER A 249 15.76 7.92 8.01
N GLY A 250 15.06 8.99 8.35
CA GLY A 250 14.36 9.09 9.63
C GLY A 250 12.84 9.01 9.48
N PHE A 251 12.18 8.29 10.37
CA PHE A 251 10.72 8.17 10.43
C PHE A 251 10.11 7.47 9.22
N ASP A 252 10.45 6.20 9.05
CA ASP A 252 10.00 5.37 7.93
C ASP A 252 8.50 5.40 7.68
N SER A 253 8.14 5.19 6.43
CA SER A 253 6.78 4.96 5.96
C SER A 253 6.61 3.56 5.36
N ALA A 254 5.37 3.11 5.25
CA ALA A 254 5.04 1.82 4.67
C ALA A 254 3.77 1.88 3.83
N VAL A 255 3.71 1.06 2.80
CA VAL A 255 2.52 0.83 1.99
C VAL A 255 2.09 -0.61 2.16
N PHE A 256 0.81 -0.82 2.44
CA PHE A 256 0.15 -2.12 2.52
C PHE A 256 -0.73 -2.31 1.30
N ILE A 257 -0.58 -3.42 0.60
CA ILE A 257 -1.40 -3.78 -0.56
C ILE A 257 -2.15 -5.07 -0.22
N ALA A 258 -3.47 -5.04 -0.40
CA ALA A 258 -4.34 -6.15 -0.03
C ALA A 258 -4.14 -7.36 -0.97
N ALA A 259 -4.11 -8.56 -0.38
CA ALA A 259 -4.08 -9.82 -1.12
C ALA A 259 -5.32 -9.97 -2.02
N GLY A 260 -5.14 -10.56 -3.20
CA GLY A 260 -6.24 -10.82 -4.15
C GLY A 260 -7.02 -9.59 -4.58
N SER A 261 -6.47 -8.37 -4.30
CA SER A 261 -7.12 -7.12 -4.68
C SER A 261 -6.72 -6.62 -6.06
N PHE A 262 -5.75 -7.26 -6.69
CA PHE A 262 -5.37 -6.98 -8.08
C PHE A 262 -6.44 -7.58 -9.00
N THR A 263 -7.53 -6.84 -9.17
CA THR A 263 -8.69 -7.28 -9.91
C THR A 263 -8.67 -6.76 -11.32
N THR A 264 -8.96 -7.66 -12.25
CA THR A 264 -9.20 -7.33 -13.65
C THR A 264 -10.69 -7.56 -13.92
N THR A 265 -11.41 -6.54 -14.40
CA THR A 265 -12.81 -6.70 -14.81
C THR A 265 -12.84 -7.21 -16.24
N LEU A 266 -13.32 -8.44 -16.41
CA LEU A 266 -13.61 -8.99 -17.74
C LEU A 266 -14.89 -8.33 -18.27
N ASP A 267 -14.80 -7.62 -19.38
CA ASP A 267 -15.97 -7.06 -20.08
C ASP A 267 -16.57 -8.16 -20.98
N LEU A 268 -17.72 -8.69 -20.58
CA LEU A 268 -18.48 -9.68 -21.37
C LEU A 268 -19.48 -9.03 -22.33
N GLY A 269 -19.40 -7.71 -22.51
CA GLY A 269 -20.33 -6.92 -23.32
C GLY A 269 -21.58 -6.47 -22.55
N ASN A 270 -22.52 -5.87 -23.28
CA ASN A 270 -23.76 -5.39 -22.67
C ASN A 270 -24.68 -6.53 -22.25
N ASP A 271 -25.48 -6.30 -21.20
CA ASP A 271 -26.54 -7.20 -20.76
C ASP A 271 -27.43 -7.62 -21.94
N GLN A 272 -27.59 -8.95 -22.11
CA GLN A 272 -28.42 -9.53 -23.16
C GLN A 272 -29.76 -9.98 -22.57
N ILE A 273 -30.86 -9.57 -23.19
CA ILE A 273 -32.20 -10.08 -22.87
C ILE A 273 -32.47 -11.26 -23.80
N ILE A 274 -32.62 -12.46 -23.21
CA ILE A 274 -32.92 -13.71 -23.98
C ILE A 274 -34.26 -14.23 -23.59
N CYS A 275 -34.94 -14.89 -24.54
CA CYS A 275 -36.19 -15.60 -24.29
C CYS A 275 -35.89 -17.03 -23.81
N THR A 276 -36.89 -17.69 -23.18
CA THR A 276 -36.78 -19.08 -22.72
C THR A 276 -36.47 -20.01 -23.91
N GLY A 277 -35.32 -20.66 -23.86
CA GLY A 277 -34.84 -21.58 -24.90
C GLY A 277 -33.77 -20.99 -25.82
N ASP A 278 -33.50 -19.69 -25.74
CA ASP A 278 -32.40 -19.10 -26.46
C ASP A 278 -31.05 -19.35 -25.77
N THR A 279 -29.98 -19.29 -26.53
CA THR A 279 -28.61 -19.34 -26.03
C THR A 279 -27.85 -18.08 -26.40
N VAL A 280 -27.07 -17.54 -25.44
CA VAL A 280 -26.15 -16.41 -25.68
C VAL A 280 -24.72 -16.97 -25.63
N GLN A 281 -23.93 -16.67 -26.63
CA GLN A 281 -22.49 -16.84 -26.58
C GLN A 281 -21.88 -15.58 -25.99
N LEU A 282 -21.24 -15.72 -24.83
CA LEU A 282 -20.43 -14.66 -24.24
C LEU A 282 -19.03 -14.76 -24.87
N ASP A 283 -18.60 -13.72 -25.58
CA ASP A 283 -17.28 -13.64 -26.16
C ASP A 283 -16.41 -12.74 -25.29
N THR A 284 -15.34 -13.29 -24.78
CA THR A 284 -14.36 -12.55 -23.97
C THR A 284 -13.40 -11.73 -24.83
N ASN A 285 -13.43 -11.89 -26.16
CA ASN A 285 -12.44 -11.36 -27.11
C ASN A 285 -10.98 -11.76 -26.74
N LEU A 286 -10.82 -12.79 -25.93
CA LEU A 286 -9.51 -13.37 -25.64
C LEU A 286 -9.11 -14.30 -26.78
N ASP A 287 -7.89 -14.12 -27.29
CA ASP A 287 -7.34 -15.02 -28.29
C ASP A 287 -7.08 -16.40 -27.68
N ASN A 288 -7.53 -17.46 -28.36
CA ASN A 288 -7.38 -18.86 -27.92
C ASN A 288 -5.95 -19.40 -28.08
N THR A 289 -4.95 -18.57 -28.22
CA THR A 289 -3.54 -18.98 -28.35
C THR A 289 -2.86 -19.11 -26.98
N PHE A 290 -3.31 -20.09 -26.19
CA PHE A 290 -2.58 -20.60 -25.02
C PHE A 290 -2.19 -22.06 -25.26
#